data_a3c92d70afad64cf0ad77a3194b5d325
#
_entry.id   a3c92d70afad64cf0ad77a3194b5d325
#
_cell.length_a   1.000
_cell.length_b   1.000
_cell.length_c   1.000
_cell.angle_alpha   90.00
_cell.angle_beta   90.00
_cell.angle_gamma   90.00
#
_symmetry.space_group_name_H-M   'P 1'
#
loop_
_entity.id
_entity.type
_entity.pdbx_description
1 polymer ?
#
loop_
_entity_poly.entity_id
_entity_poly.type
_entity_poly.pdbx_seq_one_letter_code
_entity_poly.pdbx_strand_id
1 'polypeptide(L)'
;IRAASMSLGGFGAIELTSSEDESVARMANEMARAGIALFIAAGNNGVSAQIGTPGSAEDVITVGALDKGEAPGIAIYSSQGPTEEGRVKPNIAFVGSSVMSVEANSVTGYTGMSGTSMATPGAAGLAALMYQANPELSPFDVRNIMQETADYRPCHHKGVNEPCAEDATLKPRQNNVYGHGEVRAHPAVMEAANQVYGFTDTV
;
A
#
# COMPACT_ATOMS: atom_id res chain seq x y z
N ILE A 1 -19.37 2.47 5.33
CA ILE A 1 -17.89 2.33 5.39
C ILE A 1 -17.37 2.49 3.97
N ARG A 2 -16.42 3.41 3.75
CA ARG A 2 -15.82 3.69 2.43
C ARG A 2 -14.39 3.20 2.32
N ALA A 3 -13.66 3.20 3.44
CA ALA A 3 -12.30 2.68 3.53
C ALA A 3 -12.15 1.78 4.76
N ALA A 4 -11.34 0.75 4.65
CA ALA A 4 -10.99 -0.14 5.73
C ALA A 4 -9.48 -0.44 5.71
N SER A 5 -8.88 -0.55 6.91
CA SER A 5 -7.46 -0.89 7.10
C SER A 5 -7.35 -2.26 7.74
N MET A 6 -6.60 -3.15 7.12
CA MET A 6 -6.35 -4.51 7.59
C MET A 6 -4.84 -4.73 7.78
N SER A 7 -4.36 -4.44 8.98
CA SER A 7 -2.96 -4.67 9.38
C SER A 7 -2.75 -6.12 9.81
N LEU A 8 -3.12 -7.05 8.95
CA LEU A 8 -3.04 -8.48 9.16
C LEU A 8 -2.66 -9.18 7.86
N GLY A 9 -2.23 -10.41 7.98
CA GLY A 9 -1.91 -11.28 6.85
C GLY A 9 -1.20 -12.53 7.32
N GLY A 10 -1.14 -13.52 6.49
CA GLY A 10 -0.46 -14.78 6.72
C GLY A 10 0.01 -15.37 5.40
N PHE A 11 0.90 -16.32 5.50
CA PHE A 11 1.25 -17.19 4.39
C PHE A 11 0.36 -18.42 4.51
N GLY A 12 -0.37 -18.74 3.46
CA GLY A 12 -1.09 -20.02 3.37
C GLY A 12 -0.12 -21.19 3.57
N ALA A 13 -0.64 -22.32 4.00
CA ALA A 13 0.18 -23.53 4.11
C ALA A 13 0.84 -23.84 2.76
N ILE A 14 2.07 -24.24 2.81
CA ILE A 14 3.11 -24.38 1.76
C ILE A 14 2.66 -25.13 0.46
N GLU A 15 1.43 -25.56 0.34
CA GLU A 15 0.97 -26.43 -0.76
C GLU A 15 -0.21 -25.86 -1.56
N LEU A 16 -0.58 -24.61 -1.42
CA LEU A 16 -1.83 -24.18 -1.99
C LEU A 16 -1.65 -23.13 -3.08
N THR A 17 -1.98 -23.57 -4.28
CA THR A 17 -2.86 -22.88 -5.23
C THR A 17 -2.86 -21.37 -5.08
N SER A 18 -2.87 -20.69 -6.15
CA SER A 18 -2.83 -19.25 -6.31
C SER A 18 -3.45 -18.48 -5.13
N SER A 19 -2.85 -17.38 -4.75
CA SER A 19 -3.38 -16.48 -3.70
C SER A 19 -4.81 -16.01 -3.99
N GLU A 20 -5.28 -16.16 -5.21
CA GLU A 20 -6.67 -15.89 -5.63
C GLU A 20 -7.65 -16.99 -5.20
N ASP A 21 -7.19 -18.22 -5.04
CA ASP A 21 -8.03 -19.34 -4.61
C ASP A 21 -8.29 -19.36 -3.10
N GLU A 22 -7.53 -18.58 -2.34
CA GLU A 22 -7.78 -18.45 -0.92
C GLU A 22 -9.08 -17.69 -0.65
N SER A 23 -9.94 -18.27 0.16
CA SER A 23 -11.26 -17.72 0.49
C SER A 23 -11.20 -16.28 1.03
N VAL A 24 -10.13 -15.96 1.77
CA VAL A 24 -9.91 -14.62 2.34
C VAL A 24 -9.55 -13.60 1.26
N ALA A 25 -8.70 -13.97 0.30
CA ALA A 25 -8.35 -13.10 -0.83
C ALA A 25 -9.57 -12.83 -1.72
N ARG A 26 -10.37 -13.86 -2.01
CA ARG A 26 -11.62 -13.69 -2.75
C ARG A 26 -12.59 -12.77 -2.04
N MET A 27 -12.76 -12.94 -0.73
CA MET A 27 -13.62 -12.07 0.06
C MET A 27 -13.11 -10.62 0.05
N ALA A 28 -11.81 -10.40 0.13
CA ALA A 28 -11.21 -9.08 0.06
C ALA A 28 -11.48 -8.40 -1.30
N ASN A 29 -11.38 -9.14 -2.41
CA ASN A 29 -11.75 -8.65 -3.74
C ASN A 29 -13.23 -8.27 -3.81
N GLU A 30 -14.13 -9.12 -3.30
CA GLU A 30 -15.57 -8.82 -3.28
C GLU A 30 -15.88 -7.58 -2.42
N MET A 31 -15.19 -7.37 -1.30
CA MET A 31 -15.35 -6.16 -0.50
C MET A 31 -14.91 -4.91 -1.28
N ALA A 32 -13.80 -4.99 -2.02
CA ALA A 32 -13.34 -3.89 -2.87
C ALA A 32 -14.36 -3.58 -3.98
N ARG A 33 -14.88 -4.61 -4.65
CA ARG A 33 -15.94 -4.50 -5.68
C ARG A 33 -17.26 -3.96 -5.12
N ALA A 34 -17.55 -4.25 -3.86
CA ALA A 34 -18.71 -3.71 -3.15
C ALA A 34 -18.57 -2.24 -2.72
N GLY A 35 -17.47 -1.56 -3.05
CA GLY A 35 -17.29 -0.13 -2.83
C GLY A 35 -16.48 0.23 -1.59
N ILE A 36 -15.70 -0.68 -1.03
CA ILE A 36 -14.82 -0.43 0.12
C ILE A 36 -13.37 -0.37 -0.35
N ALA A 37 -12.70 0.78 -0.23
CA ALA A 37 -11.26 0.88 -0.44
C ALA A 37 -10.53 0.11 0.67
N LEU A 38 -10.06 -1.09 0.36
CA LEU A 38 -9.48 -2.00 1.32
C LEU A 38 -7.96 -1.93 1.29
N PHE A 39 -7.36 -1.39 2.37
CA PHE A 39 -5.92 -1.27 2.56
C PHE A 39 -5.40 -2.43 3.37
N ILE A 40 -4.40 -3.14 2.86
CA ILE A 40 -3.86 -4.35 3.47
C ILE A 40 -2.35 -4.25 3.59
N ALA A 41 -1.82 -4.65 4.74
CA ALA A 41 -0.38 -4.69 4.98
C ALA A 41 0.31 -5.71 4.05
N ALA A 42 1.45 -5.31 3.47
CA ALA A 42 2.23 -6.19 2.59
C ALA A 42 2.86 -7.39 3.34
N GLY A 43 3.09 -7.24 4.64
CA GLY A 43 3.80 -8.21 5.48
C GLY A 43 5.18 -7.72 5.90
N ASN A 44 5.77 -8.40 6.88
CA ASN A 44 7.03 -7.98 7.53
C ASN A 44 8.15 -9.03 7.43
N ASN A 45 8.26 -9.70 6.28
CA ASN A 45 9.23 -10.77 6.05
C ASN A 45 10.39 -10.37 5.12
N GLY A 46 10.45 -9.09 4.76
CA GLY A 46 11.49 -8.57 3.89
C GLY A 46 11.50 -9.25 2.52
N VAL A 47 12.69 -9.53 2.01
CA VAL A 47 12.90 -10.25 0.74
C VAL A 47 12.74 -11.77 0.87
N SER A 48 12.60 -12.28 2.09
CA SER A 48 12.58 -13.73 2.34
C SER A 48 11.24 -14.39 2.03
N ALA A 49 10.18 -13.61 1.87
CA ALA A 49 8.87 -14.12 1.54
C ALA A 49 8.05 -13.09 0.77
N GLN A 50 7.26 -13.59 -0.13
CA GLN A 50 6.35 -12.80 -0.97
C GLN A 50 5.22 -12.15 -0.14
N ILE A 51 4.41 -11.34 -0.79
CA ILE A 51 3.20 -10.76 -0.21
C ILE A 51 2.22 -11.87 0.16
N GLY A 52 1.87 -11.95 1.43
CA GLY A 52 0.90 -12.94 1.92
C GLY A 52 -0.56 -12.54 1.71
N THR A 53 -1.45 -13.48 1.93
CA THR A 53 -2.90 -13.27 1.90
C THR A 53 -3.36 -12.47 3.14
N PRO A 54 -4.32 -11.52 3.01
CA PRO A 54 -5.03 -11.13 1.79
C PRO A 54 -4.38 -10.00 0.98
N GLY A 55 -3.15 -9.57 1.33
CA GLY A 55 -2.42 -8.52 0.62
C GLY A 55 -2.12 -8.86 -0.84
N SER A 56 -2.03 -10.14 -1.18
CA SER A 56 -1.86 -10.66 -2.54
C SER A 56 -3.07 -10.47 -3.44
N ALA A 57 -4.27 -10.26 -2.89
CA ALA A 57 -5.51 -10.11 -3.64
C ALA A 57 -5.42 -8.96 -4.68
N GLU A 58 -6.09 -9.14 -5.82
CA GLU A 58 -5.95 -8.25 -6.97
C GLU A 58 -6.51 -6.84 -6.72
N ASP A 59 -7.73 -6.78 -6.20
CA ASP A 59 -8.52 -5.54 -6.12
C ASP A 59 -8.23 -4.69 -4.89
N VAL A 60 -7.46 -5.20 -3.94
CA VAL A 60 -7.09 -4.49 -2.72
C VAL A 60 -5.89 -3.56 -2.93
N ILE A 61 -5.71 -2.61 -2.03
CA ILE A 61 -4.58 -1.70 -1.99
C ILE A 61 -3.56 -2.23 -0.98
N THR A 62 -2.53 -2.89 -1.47
CA THR A 62 -1.47 -3.45 -0.64
C THR A 62 -0.41 -2.39 -0.35
N VAL A 63 -0.05 -2.22 0.91
CA VAL A 63 0.80 -1.14 1.39
C VAL A 63 2.12 -1.67 1.93
N GLY A 64 3.22 -1.28 1.30
CA GLY A 64 4.59 -1.49 1.78
C GLY A 64 4.99 -0.44 2.82
N ALA A 65 6.02 -0.72 3.60
CA ALA A 65 6.53 0.18 4.63
C ALA A 65 7.80 0.89 4.19
N LEU A 66 7.81 2.21 4.34
CA LEU A 66 8.99 3.06 4.20
C LEU A 66 9.63 3.34 5.56
N ASP A 67 10.94 3.54 5.56
CA ASP A 67 11.64 4.16 6.68
C ASP A 67 11.20 5.63 6.86
N LYS A 68 11.52 6.21 8.00
CA LYS A 68 11.26 7.62 8.26
C LYS A 68 12.41 8.49 7.76
N GLY A 69 12.13 9.64 7.16
CA GLY A 69 13.16 10.57 6.68
C GLY A 69 12.73 11.41 5.48
N GLU A 70 13.60 12.26 4.98
CA GLU A 70 13.34 13.15 3.83
C GLU A 70 13.33 12.38 2.48
N ALA A 71 14.11 11.31 2.39
CA ALA A 71 14.15 10.44 1.22
C ALA A 71 14.07 8.97 1.67
N PRO A 72 12.90 8.53 2.16
CA PRO A 72 12.76 7.24 2.80
C PRO A 72 12.97 6.11 1.81
N GLY A 73 13.82 5.15 2.19
CA GLY A 73 13.92 3.86 1.51
C GLY A 73 12.85 2.90 1.99
N ILE A 74 12.70 1.78 1.28
CA ILE A 74 11.87 0.68 1.78
C ILE A 74 12.45 0.15 3.09
N ALA A 75 11.60 -0.08 4.07
CA ALA A 75 12.01 -0.68 5.33
C ALA A 75 12.46 -2.14 5.09
N ILE A 76 13.57 -2.54 5.72
CA ILE A 76 14.19 -3.86 5.48
C ILE A 76 13.24 -5.04 5.73
N TYR A 77 12.27 -4.84 6.60
CA TYR A 77 11.27 -5.86 6.93
C TYR A 77 10.09 -5.88 5.96
N SER A 78 9.85 -4.83 5.15
CA SER A 78 8.69 -4.78 4.26
C SER A 78 8.72 -5.91 3.24
N SER A 79 7.67 -6.75 3.22
CA SER A 79 7.53 -7.81 2.22
C SER A 79 7.42 -7.22 0.82
N GLN A 80 7.94 -7.96 -0.15
CA GLN A 80 8.05 -7.54 -1.54
C GLN A 80 7.38 -8.56 -2.46
N GLY A 81 6.91 -8.09 -3.61
CA GLY A 81 6.38 -8.95 -4.66
C GLY A 81 7.47 -9.62 -5.52
N PRO A 82 7.06 -10.23 -6.62
CA PRO A 82 5.69 -10.35 -7.09
C PRO A 82 4.85 -11.29 -6.24
N THR A 83 3.53 -11.34 -6.48
CA THR A 83 2.69 -12.41 -5.96
C THR A 83 3.04 -13.72 -6.68
N GLU A 84 2.51 -14.83 -6.19
CA GLU A 84 2.70 -16.14 -6.82
C GLU A 84 2.23 -16.16 -8.29
N GLU A 85 1.18 -15.41 -8.60
CA GLU A 85 0.66 -15.26 -9.97
C GLU A 85 1.41 -14.20 -10.80
N GLY A 86 2.50 -13.64 -10.27
CA GLY A 86 3.33 -12.67 -10.97
C GLY A 86 2.83 -11.22 -10.95
N ARG A 87 1.78 -10.91 -10.17
CA ARG A 87 1.32 -9.52 -10.04
C ARG A 87 2.30 -8.66 -9.25
N VAL A 88 2.50 -7.43 -9.70
CA VAL A 88 3.29 -6.45 -8.95
C VAL A 88 2.55 -6.03 -7.69
N LYS A 89 3.18 -6.28 -6.56
CA LYS A 89 2.77 -5.85 -5.22
C LYS A 89 4.02 -5.44 -4.42
N PRO A 90 3.92 -4.54 -3.45
CA PRO A 90 2.73 -3.81 -3.02
C PRO A 90 2.21 -2.88 -4.12
N ASN A 91 1.03 -2.28 -3.93
CA ASN A 91 0.53 -1.25 -4.85
C ASN A 91 1.24 0.09 -4.63
N ILE A 92 1.47 0.44 -3.38
CA ILE A 92 2.02 1.71 -2.91
C ILE A 92 2.89 1.47 -1.67
N ALA A 93 3.70 2.45 -1.32
CA ALA A 93 4.45 2.47 -0.07
C ALA A 93 4.12 3.71 0.76
N PHE A 94 4.08 3.55 2.08
CA PHE A 94 3.81 4.60 3.06
C PHE A 94 4.74 4.48 4.26
N VAL A 95 4.94 5.56 5.03
CA VAL A 95 5.82 5.52 6.21
C VAL A 95 5.30 4.51 7.23
N GLY A 96 6.14 3.53 7.55
CA GLY A 96 5.82 2.44 8.49
C GLY A 96 6.85 2.23 9.60
N SER A 97 7.98 2.95 9.55
CA SER A 97 9.03 2.83 10.59
C SER A 97 8.92 3.93 11.63
N SER A 98 9.02 3.55 12.90
CA SER A 98 9.00 4.47 14.05
C SER A 98 7.77 5.39 14.07
N VAL A 99 6.61 4.86 13.75
CA VAL A 99 5.34 5.59 13.78
C VAL A 99 4.88 5.69 15.23
N MET A 100 4.74 6.93 15.71
CA MET A 100 4.23 7.21 17.05
C MET A 100 2.71 7.17 17.08
N SER A 101 2.16 6.48 18.04
CA SER A 101 0.71 6.42 18.29
C SER A 101 0.43 6.27 19.78
N VAL A 102 -0.84 6.29 20.14
CA VAL A 102 -1.27 6.07 21.53
C VAL A 102 -0.89 4.67 22.00
N GLU A 103 -0.46 4.57 23.24
CA GLU A 103 -0.10 3.32 23.87
C GLU A 103 -1.35 2.59 24.37
N ALA A 104 -1.45 1.30 24.05
CA ALA A 104 -2.55 0.48 24.54
C ALA A 104 -2.56 0.41 26.06
N ASN A 105 -3.74 0.46 26.66
CA ASN A 105 -3.96 0.44 28.12
C ASN A 105 -3.32 1.62 28.88
N SER A 106 -2.99 2.70 28.18
CA SER A 106 -2.51 3.95 28.79
C SER A 106 -3.50 5.08 28.55
N VAL A 107 -3.60 6.03 29.48
CA VAL A 107 -4.47 7.22 29.34
C VAL A 107 -3.71 8.35 28.62
N THR A 108 -2.41 8.42 28.79
CA THR A 108 -1.56 9.53 28.30
C THR A 108 -0.30 9.06 27.58
N GLY A 109 -0.07 7.74 27.52
CA GLY A 109 1.15 7.18 26.94
C GLY A 109 1.13 7.16 25.42
N TYR A 110 2.33 7.28 24.84
CA TYR A 110 2.59 7.12 23.43
C TYR A 110 3.70 6.07 23.24
N THR A 111 3.60 5.30 22.18
CA THR A 111 4.63 4.31 21.81
C THR A 111 4.93 4.37 20.34
N GLY A 112 6.18 4.07 19.99
CA GLY A 112 6.63 3.97 18.60
C GLY A 112 6.64 2.52 18.14
N MET A 113 6.03 2.25 17.00
CA MET A 113 6.03 0.93 16.38
C MET A 113 6.48 0.99 14.93
N SER A 114 6.99 -0.12 14.42
CA SER A 114 7.41 -0.27 13.02
C SER A 114 6.77 -1.51 12.41
N GLY A 115 6.32 -1.38 11.17
CA GLY A 115 5.70 -2.46 10.42
C GLY A 115 4.87 -1.94 9.25
N THR A 116 4.59 -2.79 8.29
CA THR A 116 3.58 -2.52 7.26
C THR A 116 2.20 -2.32 7.90
N SER A 117 2.00 -2.86 9.10
CA SER A 117 0.83 -2.62 9.96
C SER A 117 0.66 -1.16 10.37
N MET A 118 1.73 -0.35 10.41
CA MET A 118 1.72 1.08 10.72
C MET A 118 1.58 1.94 9.45
N ALA A 119 2.11 1.47 8.33
CA ALA A 119 1.96 2.12 7.03
C ALA A 119 0.50 2.08 6.54
N THR A 120 -0.14 0.93 6.68
CA THR A 120 -1.48 0.65 6.14
C THR A 120 -2.57 1.62 6.66
N PRO A 121 -2.72 1.86 7.97
CA PRO A 121 -3.73 2.81 8.45
C PRO A 121 -3.44 4.27 8.06
N GLY A 122 -2.16 4.63 7.85
CA GLY A 122 -1.79 5.94 7.31
C GLY A 122 -2.33 6.14 5.90
N ALA A 123 -2.14 5.16 5.03
CA ALA A 123 -2.69 5.18 3.67
C ALA A 123 -4.24 5.16 3.67
N ALA A 124 -4.87 4.39 4.56
CA ALA A 124 -6.33 4.38 4.71
C ALA A 124 -6.87 5.74 5.21
N GLY A 125 -6.14 6.41 6.11
CA GLY A 125 -6.47 7.77 6.56
C GLY A 125 -6.40 8.78 5.42
N LEU A 126 -5.42 8.66 4.53
CA LEU A 126 -5.36 9.48 3.32
C LEU A 126 -6.58 9.25 2.41
N ALA A 127 -7.01 8.00 2.23
CA ALA A 127 -8.23 7.73 1.47
C ALA A 127 -9.46 8.41 2.06
N ALA A 128 -9.55 8.50 3.39
CA ALA A 128 -10.64 9.23 4.03
C ALA A 128 -10.64 10.72 3.66
N LEU A 129 -9.46 11.36 3.57
CA LEU A 129 -9.33 12.74 3.09
C LEU A 129 -9.69 12.88 1.61
N MET A 130 -9.32 11.90 0.77
CA MET A 130 -9.70 11.87 -0.64
C MET A 130 -11.23 11.75 -0.79
N TYR A 131 -11.88 10.88 -0.03
CA TYR A 131 -13.33 10.77 -0.01
C TYR A 131 -14.04 12.02 0.55
N GLN A 132 -13.39 12.75 1.45
CA GLN A 132 -13.89 14.06 1.89
C GLN A 132 -13.83 15.10 0.77
N ALA A 133 -12.77 15.08 -0.02
CA ALA A 133 -12.60 15.96 -1.17
C ALA A 133 -13.53 15.57 -2.34
N ASN A 134 -13.73 14.28 -2.56
CA ASN A 134 -14.60 13.74 -3.61
C ASN A 134 -15.32 12.48 -3.11
N PRO A 135 -16.59 12.62 -2.65
CA PRO A 135 -17.37 11.49 -2.16
C PRO A 135 -17.75 10.45 -3.23
N GLU A 136 -17.66 10.79 -4.50
CA GLU A 136 -18.08 9.92 -5.61
C GLU A 136 -16.99 8.93 -6.06
N LEU A 137 -15.76 9.05 -5.55
CA LEU A 137 -14.67 8.14 -5.90
C LEU A 137 -15.05 6.68 -5.62
N SER A 138 -14.78 5.81 -6.56
CA SER A 138 -14.76 4.36 -6.31
C SER A 138 -13.47 3.94 -5.58
N PRO A 139 -13.40 2.74 -4.99
CA PRO A 139 -12.16 2.20 -4.44
C PRO A 139 -11.02 2.12 -5.47
N PHE A 140 -11.37 1.85 -6.72
CA PHE A 140 -10.42 1.79 -7.83
C PHE A 140 -9.88 3.17 -8.21
N ASP A 141 -10.71 4.21 -8.16
CA ASP A 141 -10.27 5.61 -8.35
C ASP A 141 -9.30 6.02 -7.27
N VAL A 142 -9.59 5.71 -6.00
CA VAL A 142 -8.68 5.97 -4.89
C VAL A 142 -7.33 5.29 -5.10
N ARG A 143 -7.34 4.01 -5.49
CA ARG A 143 -6.12 3.27 -5.81
C ARG A 143 -5.34 3.94 -6.95
N ASN A 144 -6.01 4.24 -8.05
CA ASN A 144 -5.38 4.81 -9.23
C ASN A 144 -4.78 6.19 -8.94
N ILE A 145 -5.52 7.09 -8.27
CA ILE A 145 -5.02 8.41 -7.88
C ILE A 145 -3.79 8.28 -6.99
N MET A 146 -3.82 7.41 -5.97
CA MET A 146 -2.66 7.18 -5.10
C MET A 146 -1.44 6.67 -5.87
N GLN A 147 -1.65 5.80 -6.86
CA GLN A 147 -0.60 5.24 -7.70
C GLN A 147 -0.03 6.28 -8.68
N GLU A 148 -0.88 7.07 -9.32
CA GLU A 148 -0.49 8.07 -10.30
C GLU A 148 0.22 9.28 -9.68
N THR A 149 -0.18 9.66 -8.46
CA THR A 149 0.40 10.78 -7.72
C THR A 149 1.54 10.39 -6.80
N ALA A 150 1.92 9.11 -6.76
CA ALA A 150 3.03 8.64 -5.95
C ALA A 150 4.39 9.10 -6.52
N ASP A 151 5.32 9.41 -5.63
CA ASP A 151 6.72 9.62 -5.98
C ASP A 151 7.36 8.26 -6.30
N TYR A 152 7.56 7.98 -7.57
CA TYR A 152 8.22 6.76 -8.00
C TYR A 152 9.60 6.62 -7.38
N ARG A 153 9.88 5.44 -6.83
CA ARG A 153 11.18 5.08 -6.26
C ARG A 153 11.80 3.96 -7.09
N PRO A 154 13.00 4.18 -7.64
CA PRO A 154 13.75 3.12 -8.30
C PRO A 154 13.98 1.97 -7.35
N CYS A 155 13.91 0.76 -7.89
CA CYS A 155 14.06 -0.45 -7.11
C CYS A 155 15.51 -0.68 -6.69
N HIS A 156 15.79 -0.53 -5.39
CA HIS A 156 17.06 -0.92 -4.80
C HIS A 156 16.78 -1.78 -3.58
N HIS A 157 17.30 -2.99 -3.55
CA HIS A 157 17.22 -3.82 -2.36
C HIS A 157 18.12 -3.21 -1.27
N LYS A 158 17.54 -2.89 -0.13
CA LYS A 158 18.30 -2.43 1.02
C LYS A 158 19.15 -3.61 1.54
N GLY A 159 20.47 -3.49 1.43
CA GLY A 159 21.41 -4.50 1.91
C GLY A 159 21.98 -5.46 0.84
N VAL A 160 21.55 -5.32 -0.40
CA VAL A 160 22.17 -5.99 -1.57
C VAL A 160 22.47 -4.90 -2.60
N ASN A 161 23.71 -4.81 -3.04
CA ASN A 161 24.16 -3.81 -4.02
C ASN A 161 23.67 -4.10 -5.45
N GLU A 162 22.65 -4.92 -5.63
CA GLU A 162 22.10 -5.20 -6.94
C GLU A 162 20.78 -4.47 -7.13
N PRO A 163 20.65 -3.70 -8.21
CA PRO A 163 19.36 -3.18 -8.59
C PRO A 163 18.42 -4.37 -8.80
N CYS A 164 17.25 -4.36 -8.14
CA CYS A 164 16.24 -5.34 -8.51
C CYS A 164 15.89 -5.10 -9.99
N ALA A 165 15.71 -6.18 -10.73
CA ALA A 165 15.33 -6.09 -12.12
C ALA A 165 14.03 -5.26 -12.23
N GLU A 166 14.19 -3.99 -12.62
CA GLU A 166 13.04 -3.20 -13.04
C GLU A 166 12.55 -3.87 -14.32
N ASP A 167 11.38 -4.44 -14.27
CA ASP A 167 10.73 -4.85 -15.49
C ASP A 167 10.34 -3.60 -16.26
N ALA A 168 11.16 -3.22 -17.24
CA ALA A 168 10.94 -2.06 -18.09
C ALA A 168 9.61 -2.17 -18.89
N THR A 169 8.99 -3.35 -18.88
CA THR A 169 7.68 -3.57 -19.52
C THR A 169 6.52 -3.18 -18.62
N LEU A 170 6.73 -3.03 -17.31
CA LEU A 170 5.70 -2.59 -16.38
C LEU A 170 5.43 -1.08 -16.54
N LYS A 171 4.22 -0.76 -16.97
CA LYS A 171 3.70 0.62 -17.06
C LYS A 171 2.32 0.68 -16.43
N PRO A 172 2.01 1.74 -15.68
CA PRO A 172 2.85 2.88 -15.27
C PRO A 172 4.02 2.45 -14.38
N ARG A 173 4.98 3.35 -14.16
CA ARG A 173 6.19 3.08 -13.37
C ARG A 173 5.86 2.38 -12.06
N GLN A 174 6.26 1.13 -11.93
CA GLN A 174 6.03 0.32 -10.74
C GLN A 174 7.10 -0.76 -10.60
N ASN A 175 7.32 -1.24 -9.39
CA ASN A 175 8.22 -2.35 -9.12
C ASN A 175 7.74 -3.15 -7.90
N ASN A 176 8.33 -4.32 -7.70
CA ASN A 176 7.92 -5.25 -6.64
C ASN A 176 8.37 -4.84 -5.22
N VAL A 177 9.09 -3.74 -5.06
CA VAL A 177 9.59 -3.23 -3.78
C VAL A 177 8.71 -2.11 -3.25
N TYR A 178 8.43 -1.10 -4.07
CA TYR A 178 7.70 0.11 -3.71
C TYR A 178 6.30 0.19 -4.33
N GLY A 179 5.95 -0.74 -5.21
CA GLY A 179 4.80 -0.56 -6.08
C GLY A 179 5.00 0.64 -7.00
N HIS A 180 4.04 1.54 -7.03
CA HIS A 180 4.13 2.81 -7.76
C HIS A 180 5.01 3.87 -7.06
N GLY A 181 5.37 3.65 -5.79
CA GLY A 181 6.25 4.52 -5.03
C GLY A 181 5.68 5.00 -3.71
N GLU A 182 6.28 6.06 -3.18
CA GLU A 182 5.84 6.73 -1.96
C GLU A 182 4.59 7.55 -2.22
N VAL A 183 3.51 7.25 -1.51
CA VAL A 183 2.27 8.03 -1.63
C VAL A 183 2.42 9.39 -0.99
N ARG A 184 2.03 10.43 -1.71
CA ARG A 184 2.07 11.84 -1.28
C ARG A 184 0.65 12.33 -1.02
N ALA A 185 0.39 12.74 0.22
CA ALA A 185 -0.96 13.11 0.66
C ALA A 185 -1.52 14.32 -0.13
N HIS A 186 -0.73 15.38 -0.27
CA HIS A 186 -1.19 16.61 -0.92
C HIS A 186 -1.57 16.39 -2.40
N PRO A 187 -0.70 15.81 -3.28
CA PRO A 187 -1.08 15.54 -4.66
C PRO A 187 -2.30 14.62 -4.79
N ALA A 188 -2.40 13.57 -3.96
CA ALA A 188 -3.52 12.65 -4.02
C ALA A 188 -4.87 13.31 -3.66
N VAL A 189 -4.91 14.16 -2.63
CA VAL A 189 -6.12 14.89 -2.25
C VAL A 189 -6.48 15.96 -3.28
N MET A 190 -5.48 16.64 -3.83
CA MET A 190 -5.72 17.64 -4.88
C MET A 190 -6.27 16.99 -6.15
N GLU A 191 -5.72 15.86 -6.58
CA GLU A 191 -6.23 15.15 -7.75
C GLU A 191 -7.67 14.64 -7.50
N ALA A 192 -7.96 14.11 -6.32
CA ALA A 192 -9.33 13.74 -5.93
C ALA A 192 -10.31 14.92 -6.04
N ALA A 193 -9.88 16.11 -5.59
CA ALA A 193 -10.68 17.34 -5.69
C ALA A 193 -10.83 17.82 -7.14
N ASN A 194 -9.76 17.76 -7.93
CA ASN A 194 -9.76 18.19 -9.33
C ASN A 194 -10.79 17.46 -10.18
N GLN A 195 -10.99 16.17 -9.92
CA GLN A 195 -12.00 15.37 -10.64
C GLN A 195 -13.44 15.84 -10.40
N VAL A 196 -13.70 16.58 -9.31
CA VAL A 196 -15.02 17.16 -9.03
C VAL A 196 -15.12 18.61 -9.50
N TYR A 197 -14.09 19.40 -9.22
CA TYR A 197 -14.16 20.87 -9.33
C TYR A 197 -13.46 21.39 -10.59
N GLY A 198 -12.75 20.53 -11.33
CA GLY A 198 -12.08 20.92 -12.59
C GLY A 198 -10.98 21.96 -12.39
N PHE A 199 -10.33 21.97 -11.23
CA PHE A 199 -9.17 22.84 -11.02
C PHE A 199 -8.04 22.36 -11.91
N THR A 200 -7.77 23.10 -12.97
CA THR A 200 -6.51 22.93 -13.72
C THR A 200 -5.46 23.73 -12.98
N ASP A 201 -4.40 23.05 -12.48
CA ASP A 201 -3.21 23.73 -12.01
C ASP A 201 -2.62 24.53 -13.17
N THR A 202 -2.95 25.82 -13.20
CA THR A 202 -2.19 26.82 -13.95
C THR A 202 -1.22 27.48 -12.96
N VAL A 203 -0.06 26.84 -12.77
CA VAL A 203 1.12 27.47 -12.19
C VAL A 203 2.28 27.30 -13.17
#